data_651102788f9ba9406b067107a978d426
#
_entry.id   651102788f9ba9406b067107a978d426
#
_cell.length_a   1.000
_cell.length_b   1.000
_cell.length_c   1.000
_cell.angle_alpha   90.00
_cell.angle_beta   90.00
_cell.angle_gamma   90.00
#
_symmetry.space_group_name_H-M   'P 1'
#
loop_
_entity.id
_entity.type
_entity.pdbx_description
1 polymer ?
#
loop_
_entity_poly.entity_id
_entity_poly.type
_entity_poly.pdbx_seq_one_letter_code
_entity_poly.pdbx_strand_id
1 'polypeptide(L)'
;MIHSVKGRKLGRTASHRAALLNSLATSLLKYKRIKTTEARTFVEKLITKAKKNDLHVRRQVIAVVNDKDVVKELFSEIIPKIGERPGGYTRVVKLGNRNGDAAPMAILELVDYNDVANKKAEEHKEKRELKAKEKAEKRSSDGIEEANVVEEKLDKKNK
;
A
#
# COMPACT_ATOMS: atom_id res chain seq x y z
N MET A 1 7.73 -2.71 -34.83
CA MET A 1 7.67 -2.20 -33.45
C MET A 1 6.22 -2.22 -32.98
N ILE A 2 5.90 -2.81 -31.84
CA ILE A 2 4.52 -2.88 -31.33
C ILE A 2 4.27 -1.63 -30.48
N HIS A 3 3.49 -0.66 -30.99
CA HIS A 3 3.11 0.55 -30.28
C HIS A 3 1.80 0.33 -29.48
N SER A 4 1.61 1.08 -28.40
CA SER A 4 0.37 1.12 -27.60
C SER A 4 -0.04 -0.17 -26.88
N VAL A 5 0.87 -1.10 -26.64
CA VAL A 5 0.60 -2.30 -25.84
C VAL A 5 0.66 -1.94 -24.37
N LYS A 6 -0.50 -1.83 -23.72
CA LYS A 6 -0.61 -1.56 -22.26
C LYS A 6 -0.51 -2.85 -21.46
N GLY A 7 0.23 -2.79 -20.35
CA GLY A 7 0.32 -3.87 -19.35
C GLY A 7 1.36 -4.94 -19.70
N ARG A 8 1.61 -5.80 -18.71
CA ARG A 8 2.58 -6.92 -18.81
C ARG A 8 1.87 -8.16 -19.34
N LYS A 9 2.50 -8.82 -20.31
CA LYS A 9 1.94 -10.06 -20.89
C LYS A 9 2.14 -11.29 -20.00
N LEU A 10 3.10 -11.28 -19.08
CA LEU A 10 3.45 -12.38 -18.16
C LEU A 10 3.72 -13.72 -18.86
N GLY A 11 4.21 -13.69 -20.12
CA GLY A 11 4.43 -14.90 -20.93
C GLY A 11 3.16 -15.72 -21.21
N ARG A 12 1.96 -15.10 -21.21
CA ARG A 12 0.66 -15.79 -21.30
C ARG A 12 -0.25 -15.17 -22.35
N THR A 13 -1.16 -15.98 -22.90
CA THR A 13 -2.28 -15.49 -23.71
C THR A 13 -3.20 -14.58 -22.89
N ALA A 14 -4.06 -13.81 -23.53
CA ALA A 14 -4.94 -12.85 -22.86
C ALA A 14 -5.90 -13.55 -21.88
N SER A 15 -6.52 -14.66 -22.30
CA SER A 15 -7.44 -15.45 -21.46
C SER A 15 -6.73 -16.08 -20.26
N HIS A 16 -5.57 -16.71 -20.49
CA HIS A 16 -4.79 -17.33 -19.41
C HIS A 16 -4.30 -16.29 -18.38
N ARG A 17 -3.90 -15.09 -18.84
CA ARG A 17 -3.52 -13.99 -17.94
C ARG A 17 -4.70 -13.48 -17.12
N ALA A 18 -5.88 -13.33 -17.73
CA ALA A 18 -7.09 -12.95 -17.01
C ALA A 18 -7.46 -13.98 -15.95
N ALA A 19 -7.47 -15.26 -16.29
CA ALA A 19 -7.74 -16.35 -15.34
C ALA A 19 -6.73 -16.37 -14.19
N LEU A 20 -5.44 -16.17 -14.45
CA LEU A 20 -4.41 -16.09 -13.41
C LEU A 20 -4.69 -14.93 -12.44
N LEU A 21 -4.97 -13.73 -12.96
CA LEU A 21 -5.23 -12.56 -12.11
C LEU A 21 -6.52 -12.72 -11.29
N ASN A 22 -7.55 -13.32 -11.87
CA ASN A 22 -8.80 -13.63 -11.16
C ASN A 22 -8.54 -14.63 -10.02
N SER A 23 -7.80 -15.71 -10.26
CA SER A 23 -7.43 -16.71 -9.26
C SER A 23 -6.58 -16.10 -8.13
N LEU A 24 -5.59 -15.27 -8.46
CA LEU A 24 -4.77 -14.57 -7.46
C LEU A 24 -5.60 -13.59 -6.63
N ALA A 25 -6.54 -12.86 -7.24
CA ALA A 25 -7.44 -11.97 -6.53
C ALA A 25 -8.34 -12.74 -5.56
N THR A 26 -8.94 -13.84 -6.02
CA THR A 26 -9.77 -14.71 -5.17
C THR A 26 -8.96 -15.26 -3.99
N SER A 27 -7.74 -15.74 -4.23
CA SER A 27 -6.86 -16.25 -3.18
C SER A 27 -6.47 -15.17 -2.19
N LEU A 28 -6.16 -13.95 -2.64
CA LEU A 28 -5.83 -12.84 -1.74
C LEU A 28 -7.01 -12.44 -0.85
N LEU A 29 -8.21 -12.36 -1.41
CA LEU A 29 -9.43 -12.04 -0.64
C LEU A 29 -9.75 -13.13 0.38
N LYS A 30 -9.55 -14.42 0.03
CA LYS A 30 -9.79 -15.56 0.90
C LYS A 30 -8.78 -15.66 2.04
N TYR A 31 -7.49 -15.62 1.72
CA TYR A 31 -6.40 -15.83 2.68
C TYR A 31 -5.84 -14.55 3.27
N LYS A 32 -6.29 -13.37 2.82
CA LYS A 32 -5.82 -12.03 3.25
C LYS A 32 -4.33 -11.75 2.95
N ARG A 33 -3.56 -12.79 2.65
CA ARG A 33 -2.11 -12.75 2.40
C ARG A 33 -1.70 -13.87 1.47
N ILE A 34 -0.97 -13.54 0.39
CA ILE A 34 -0.44 -14.51 -0.58
C ILE A 34 1.01 -14.20 -0.94
N LYS A 35 1.77 -15.24 -1.29
CA LYS A 35 3.12 -15.10 -1.86
C LYS A 35 3.03 -15.18 -3.38
N THR A 36 3.46 -14.14 -4.08
CA THR A 36 3.30 -14.03 -5.54
C THR A 36 4.38 -13.14 -6.17
N THR A 37 4.44 -13.12 -7.48
CA THR A 37 5.29 -12.21 -8.26
C THR A 37 4.54 -10.97 -8.78
N GLU A 38 3.21 -11.03 -8.89
CA GLU A 38 2.35 -9.97 -9.45
C GLU A 38 0.90 -10.12 -8.95
N ALA A 39 0.15 -9.05 -8.79
CA ALA A 39 -1.33 -8.99 -8.73
C ALA A 39 -1.86 -7.69 -8.10
N ARG A 40 -1.00 -6.83 -7.52
CA ARG A 40 -1.39 -5.65 -6.73
C ARG A 40 -2.41 -4.77 -7.43
N THR A 41 -2.06 -4.26 -8.60
CA THR A 41 -2.88 -3.26 -9.34
C THR A 41 -4.26 -3.79 -9.69
N PHE A 42 -4.37 -5.09 -9.99
CA PHE A 42 -5.64 -5.72 -10.33
C PHE A 42 -6.58 -5.78 -9.13
N VAL A 43 -6.09 -6.22 -7.99
CA VAL A 43 -6.88 -6.33 -6.75
C VAL A 43 -7.30 -4.96 -6.23
N GLU A 44 -6.44 -3.96 -6.27
CA GLU A 44 -6.80 -2.61 -5.85
C GLU A 44 -7.96 -2.04 -6.66
N LYS A 45 -7.94 -2.20 -7.99
CA LYS A 45 -9.05 -1.80 -8.85
C LYS A 45 -10.35 -2.55 -8.53
N LEU A 46 -10.24 -3.85 -8.20
CA LEU A 46 -11.40 -4.66 -7.82
C LEU A 46 -12.02 -4.16 -6.51
N ILE A 47 -11.21 -3.89 -5.49
CA ILE A 47 -11.67 -3.36 -4.20
C ILE A 47 -12.28 -1.97 -4.36
N THR A 48 -11.64 -1.07 -5.12
CA THR A 48 -12.19 0.28 -5.39
C THR A 48 -13.56 0.21 -6.06
N LYS A 49 -13.76 -0.72 -7.00
CA LYS A 49 -15.08 -0.95 -7.59
C LYS A 49 -16.07 -1.47 -6.55
N ALA A 50 -15.67 -2.47 -5.76
CA ALA A 50 -16.52 -3.11 -4.76
C ALA A 50 -17.01 -2.13 -3.68
N LYS A 51 -16.24 -1.10 -3.33
CA LYS A 51 -16.65 -0.05 -2.38
C LYS A 51 -17.93 0.70 -2.77
N LYS A 52 -18.23 0.82 -4.06
CA LYS A 52 -19.47 1.45 -4.51
C LYS A 52 -20.74 0.69 -4.09
N ASN A 53 -20.60 -0.60 -3.80
CA ASN A 53 -21.63 -1.51 -3.26
C ASN A 53 -22.97 -1.52 -4.03
N ASP A 54 -22.94 -1.16 -5.33
CA ASP A 54 -24.09 -1.19 -6.20
C ASP A 54 -24.35 -2.60 -6.74
N LEU A 55 -25.60 -2.94 -7.09
CA LEU A 55 -25.98 -4.22 -7.66
C LEU A 55 -25.20 -4.56 -8.95
N HIS A 56 -25.00 -3.56 -9.81
CA HIS A 56 -24.22 -3.72 -11.02
C HIS A 56 -22.75 -4.08 -10.71
N VAL A 57 -22.16 -3.40 -9.73
CA VAL A 57 -20.79 -3.68 -9.29
C VAL A 57 -20.67 -5.07 -8.66
N ARG A 58 -21.64 -5.50 -7.86
CA ARG A 58 -21.66 -6.87 -7.31
C ARG A 58 -21.60 -7.93 -8.41
N ARG A 59 -22.38 -7.75 -9.49
CA ARG A 59 -22.33 -8.65 -10.66
C ARG A 59 -20.96 -8.65 -11.33
N GLN A 60 -20.32 -7.49 -11.49
CA GLN A 60 -18.97 -7.39 -12.05
C GLN A 60 -17.92 -8.08 -11.16
N VAL A 61 -18.03 -7.96 -9.84
CA VAL A 61 -17.12 -8.62 -8.89
C VAL A 61 -17.31 -10.14 -8.94
N ILE A 62 -18.54 -10.63 -8.98
CA ILE A 62 -18.85 -12.06 -9.11
C ILE A 62 -18.28 -12.63 -10.41
N ALA A 63 -18.31 -11.89 -11.50
CA ALA A 63 -17.71 -12.32 -12.78
C ALA A 63 -16.18 -12.48 -12.71
N VAL A 64 -15.51 -11.80 -11.78
CA VAL A 64 -14.06 -11.87 -11.56
C VAL A 64 -13.71 -12.91 -10.49
N VAL A 65 -14.44 -12.88 -9.36
CA VAL A 65 -14.25 -13.76 -8.21
C VAL A 65 -15.30 -14.85 -8.29
N ASN A 66 -14.93 -16.03 -8.81
CA ASN A 66 -15.87 -17.13 -9.05
C ASN A 66 -16.36 -17.81 -7.76
N ASP A 67 -15.77 -17.51 -6.60
CA ASP A 67 -16.13 -18.07 -5.30
C ASP A 67 -17.18 -17.16 -4.62
N LYS A 68 -18.39 -17.66 -4.43
CA LYS A 68 -19.53 -16.94 -3.83
C LYS A 68 -19.29 -16.58 -2.37
N ASP A 69 -18.58 -17.41 -1.62
CA ASP A 69 -18.33 -17.19 -0.20
C ASP A 69 -17.28 -16.09 -0.01
N VAL A 70 -16.25 -16.07 -0.85
CA VAL A 70 -15.27 -14.96 -0.89
C VAL A 70 -15.93 -13.63 -1.27
N VAL A 71 -16.89 -13.65 -2.20
CA VAL A 71 -17.65 -12.44 -2.54
C VAL A 71 -18.50 -11.96 -1.37
N LYS A 72 -19.18 -12.87 -0.66
CA LYS A 72 -19.93 -12.50 0.55
C LYS A 72 -19.00 -11.85 1.59
N GLU A 73 -17.87 -12.49 1.89
CA GLU A 73 -16.88 -12.00 2.84
C GLU A 73 -16.30 -10.64 2.43
N LEU A 74 -16.08 -10.42 1.12
CA LEU A 74 -15.64 -9.13 0.60
C LEU A 74 -16.60 -7.99 0.98
N PHE A 75 -17.91 -8.20 0.78
CA PHE A 75 -18.90 -7.16 1.04
C PHE A 75 -19.32 -7.05 2.51
N SER A 76 -19.29 -8.15 3.28
CA SER A 76 -19.71 -8.16 4.69
C SER A 76 -18.60 -7.77 5.65
N GLU A 77 -17.34 -8.08 5.34
CA GLU A 77 -16.22 -7.92 6.26
C GLU A 77 -15.12 -6.99 5.72
N ILE A 78 -14.63 -7.27 4.50
CA ILE A 78 -13.44 -6.57 3.99
C ILE A 78 -13.74 -5.12 3.69
N ILE A 79 -14.84 -4.82 2.99
CA ILE A 79 -15.20 -3.43 2.63
C ILE A 79 -15.48 -2.56 3.86
N PRO A 80 -16.28 -2.99 4.86
CA PRO A 80 -16.46 -2.23 6.08
C PRO A 80 -15.16 -1.96 6.85
N LYS A 81 -14.24 -2.95 6.90
CA LYS A 81 -12.95 -2.81 7.57
C LYS A 81 -12.00 -1.82 6.86
N ILE A 82 -12.05 -1.76 5.54
CA ILE A 82 -11.30 -0.78 4.74
C ILE A 82 -11.83 0.65 4.95
N GLY A 83 -13.11 0.81 5.23
CA GLY A 83 -13.77 2.08 5.49
C GLY A 83 -13.62 3.08 4.34
N GLU A 84 -13.32 4.34 4.66
CA GLU A 84 -13.22 5.45 3.70
C GLU A 84 -11.86 5.58 3.00
N ARG A 85 -10.90 4.68 3.26
CA ARG A 85 -9.57 4.74 2.65
C ARG A 85 -9.67 4.90 1.12
N PRO A 86 -9.06 5.94 0.50
CA PRO A 86 -9.21 6.23 -0.94
C PRO A 86 -8.44 5.26 -1.84
N GLY A 87 -7.45 4.51 -1.30
CA GLY A 87 -6.62 3.56 -2.02
C GLY A 87 -5.51 2.99 -1.16
N GLY A 88 -4.64 2.15 -1.76
CA GLY A 88 -3.55 1.51 -1.01
C GLY A 88 -4.05 0.43 -0.05
N TYR A 89 -5.04 -0.35 -0.48
CA TYR A 89 -5.64 -1.44 0.32
C TYR A 89 -4.68 -2.61 0.52
N THR A 90 -3.67 -2.71 -0.33
CA THR A 90 -2.71 -3.80 -0.35
C THR A 90 -1.30 -3.32 -0.05
N ARG A 91 -0.53 -4.14 0.68
CA ARG A 91 0.89 -3.95 0.94
C ARG A 91 1.68 -5.03 0.24
N VAL A 92 2.81 -4.63 -0.38
CA VAL A 92 3.75 -5.54 -1.03
C VAL A 92 5.04 -5.58 -0.22
N VAL A 93 5.38 -6.75 0.29
CA VAL A 93 6.63 -7.00 1.03
C VAL A 93 7.54 -7.85 0.15
N LYS A 94 8.66 -7.31 -0.30
CA LYS A 94 9.63 -8.02 -1.13
C LYS A 94 10.34 -9.10 -0.32
N LEU A 95 10.50 -10.30 -0.90
CA LEU A 95 11.15 -11.45 -0.27
C LEU A 95 12.51 -11.79 -0.86
N GLY A 96 12.89 -11.18 -1.99
CA GLY A 96 14.03 -11.59 -2.79
C GLY A 96 13.63 -12.40 -4.02
N ASN A 97 14.60 -13.09 -4.62
CA ASN A 97 14.41 -13.85 -5.85
C ASN A 97 14.10 -15.32 -5.55
N ARG A 98 13.33 -15.94 -6.42
CA ARG A 98 13.05 -17.39 -6.37
C ARG A 98 14.25 -18.17 -6.88
N ASN A 99 14.59 -19.26 -6.19
CA ASN A 99 15.63 -20.17 -6.66
C ASN A 99 15.20 -20.84 -7.98
N GLY A 100 16.08 -20.93 -8.93
CA GLY A 100 15.87 -21.54 -10.24
C GLY A 100 15.69 -20.53 -11.37
N ASP A 101 14.72 -19.62 -11.29
CA ASP A 101 14.40 -18.65 -12.36
C ASP A 101 14.66 -17.17 -11.98
N ALA A 102 15.22 -16.94 -10.78
CA ALA A 102 15.51 -15.61 -10.24
C ALA A 102 14.31 -14.62 -10.30
N ALA A 103 13.07 -15.11 -10.39
CA ALA A 103 11.89 -14.27 -10.41
C ALA A 103 11.73 -13.52 -9.07
N PRO A 104 11.51 -12.20 -9.08
CA PRO A 104 11.33 -11.42 -7.86
C PRO A 104 10.03 -11.83 -7.16
N MET A 105 10.14 -12.35 -5.93
CA MET A 105 9.03 -12.76 -5.11
C MET A 105 8.61 -11.69 -4.13
N ALA A 106 7.33 -11.60 -3.87
CA ALA A 106 6.76 -10.71 -2.86
C ALA A 106 5.59 -11.36 -2.13
N ILE A 107 5.36 -10.92 -0.91
CA ILE A 107 4.10 -11.14 -0.21
C ILE A 107 3.18 -9.97 -0.53
N LEU A 108 1.99 -10.27 -1.00
CA LEU A 108 0.89 -9.34 -1.15
C LEU A 108 -0.10 -9.60 -0.02
N GLU A 109 -0.43 -8.58 0.76
CA GLU A 109 -1.33 -8.66 1.91
C GLU A 109 -2.32 -7.50 1.93
N LEU A 110 -3.48 -7.72 2.54
CA LEU A 110 -4.42 -6.65 2.86
C LEU A 110 -3.90 -5.90 4.10
N VAL A 111 -3.77 -4.57 4.00
CA VAL A 111 -3.17 -3.72 5.04
C VAL A 111 -3.92 -3.86 6.37
N ASP A 112 -5.24 -3.88 6.31
CA ASP A 112 -6.11 -3.86 7.50
C ASP A 112 -6.24 -5.23 8.21
N TYR A 113 -5.57 -6.28 7.69
CA TYR A 113 -5.53 -7.64 8.24
C TYR A 113 -4.17 -8.04 8.83
N ASN A 114 -3.18 -7.14 8.85
CA ASN A 114 -1.87 -7.41 9.44
C ASN A 114 -1.61 -6.48 10.62
N ASP A 115 -2.21 -6.78 11.77
CA ASP A 115 -2.14 -5.97 12.99
C ASP A 115 -0.70 -5.80 13.51
N VAL A 116 0.15 -6.82 13.37
CA VAL A 116 1.56 -6.74 13.79
C VAL A 116 2.35 -5.75 12.94
N ALA A 117 2.16 -5.76 11.63
CA ALA A 117 2.84 -4.83 10.75
C ALA A 117 2.27 -3.40 10.89
N ASN A 118 0.99 -3.26 11.18
CA ASN A 118 0.35 -1.98 11.40
C ASN A 118 0.85 -1.33 12.70
N LYS A 119 0.88 -2.05 13.81
CA LYS A 119 1.46 -1.56 15.08
C LYS A 119 2.90 -1.11 14.94
N LYS A 120 3.75 -1.90 14.26
CA LYS A 120 5.15 -1.50 13.98
C LYS A 120 5.25 -0.26 13.10
N ALA A 121 4.34 -0.09 12.14
CA ALA A 121 4.31 1.09 11.29
C ALA A 121 3.89 2.34 12.06
N GLU A 122 2.94 2.23 12.98
CA GLU A 122 2.49 3.30 13.87
C GLU A 122 3.62 3.71 14.82
N GLU A 123 4.24 2.78 15.52
CA GLU A 123 5.40 3.04 16.40
C GLU A 123 6.55 3.74 15.65
N HIS A 124 6.81 3.32 14.41
CA HIS A 124 7.85 3.93 13.60
C HIS A 124 7.47 5.34 13.11
N LYS A 125 6.19 5.59 12.89
CA LYS A 125 5.67 6.92 12.54
C LYS A 125 5.78 7.87 13.74
N GLU A 126 5.35 7.44 14.91
CA GLU A 126 5.47 8.20 16.16
C GLU A 126 6.93 8.57 16.48
N LYS A 127 7.84 7.59 16.35
CA LYS A 127 9.29 7.84 16.53
C LYS A 127 9.86 8.86 15.53
N ARG A 128 9.35 8.87 14.29
CA ARG A 128 9.75 9.87 13.29
C ARG A 128 9.20 11.25 13.63
N GLU A 129 7.97 11.33 14.06
CA GLU A 129 7.33 12.60 14.46
C GLU A 129 8.01 13.21 15.68
N LEU A 130 8.33 12.39 16.70
CA LEU A 130 9.11 12.82 17.86
C LEU A 130 10.48 13.38 17.47
N LYS A 131 11.24 12.64 16.64
CA LYS A 131 12.53 13.09 16.14
C LYS A 131 12.43 14.37 15.28
N ALA A 132 11.33 14.54 14.56
CA ALA A 132 11.10 15.74 13.75
C ALA A 132 10.82 16.95 14.65
N LYS A 133 10.05 16.75 15.73
CA LYS A 133 9.78 17.80 16.75
C LYS A 133 11.06 18.20 17.48
N GLU A 134 11.83 17.22 18.00
CA GLU A 134 13.13 17.49 18.65
C GLU A 134 14.11 18.26 17.73
N LYS A 135 14.13 17.90 16.44
CA LYS A 135 14.97 18.58 15.46
C LYS A 135 14.47 20.00 15.15
N ALA A 136 13.17 20.22 15.18
CA ALA A 136 12.59 21.55 15.01
C ALA A 136 12.87 22.45 16.23
N GLU A 137 12.75 21.92 17.45
CA GLU A 137 13.08 22.62 18.70
C GLU A 137 14.56 23.00 18.78
N LYS A 138 15.47 22.07 18.41
CA LYS A 138 16.90 22.38 18.35
C LYS A 138 17.22 23.47 17.34
N ARG A 139 16.57 23.48 16.16
CA ARG A 139 16.78 24.55 15.18
C ARG A 139 16.27 25.90 15.64
N SER A 140 15.19 25.92 16.43
CA SER A 140 14.68 27.17 17.01
C SER A 140 15.57 27.70 18.15
N SER A 141 16.16 26.83 18.98
CA SER A 141 17.12 27.22 20.02
C SER A 141 18.45 27.72 19.44
N ASP A 142 18.99 27.00 18.46
CA ASP A 142 20.24 27.41 17.78
C ASP A 142 20.08 28.76 17.04
N GLY A 143 18.92 29.01 16.40
CA GLY A 143 18.61 30.28 15.76
C GLY A 143 18.47 31.47 16.71
N ILE A 144 18.03 31.22 17.95
CA ILE A 144 17.94 32.25 19.00
C ILE A 144 19.33 32.57 19.56
N GLU A 145 20.20 31.57 19.73
CA GLU A 145 21.58 31.79 20.17
C GLU A 145 22.41 32.56 19.14
N GLU A 146 22.26 32.23 17.84
CA GLU A 146 22.92 33.01 16.78
C GLU A 146 22.45 34.47 16.70
N ALA A 147 21.16 34.73 16.89
CA ALA A 147 20.61 36.10 16.90
C ALA A 147 21.16 36.90 18.08
N ASN A 148 21.23 36.35 19.28
CA ASN A 148 21.77 37.00 20.47
C ASN A 148 23.28 37.31 20.32
N VAL A 149 24.05 36.42 19.72
CA VAL A 149 25.48 36.61 19.46
C VAL A 149 25.72 37.73 18.43
N VAL A 150 24.82 37.91 17.47
CA VAL A 150 24.90 39.00 16.48
C VAL A 150 24.57 40.34 17.10
N GLU A 151 23.54 40.43 17.96
CA GLU A 151 23.20 41.65 18.71
C GLU A 151 24.32 42.10 19.63
N GLU A 152 24.93 41.19 20.43
CA GLU A 152 26.07 41.53 21.30
C GLU A 152 27.31 42.05 20.52
N LYS A 153 27.53 41.55 19.31
CA LYS A 153 28.62 42.02 18.46
C LYS A 153 28.36 43.41 17.87
N LEU A 154 27.12 43.74 17.59
CA LEU A 154 26.70 45.08 17.10
C LEU A 154 26.82 46.13 18.19
N ASP A 155 26.44 45.83 19.44
CA ASP A 155 26.55 46.72 20.58
C ASP A 155 28.00 47.03 20.96
N LYS A 156 28.92 46.09 20.81
CA LYS A 156 30.35 46.24 21.05
C LYS A 156 31.06 47.07 19.96
N LYS A 157 30.46 47.23 18.80
CA LYS A 157 31.05 48.01 17.66
C LYS A 157 30.59 49.48 17.64
N ASN A 158 29.51 49.80 18.38
CA ASN A 158 28.94 51.12 18.49
C ASN A 158 29.33 51.88 19.79
N LYS A 159 30.27 51.32 20.55
CA LYS A 159 30.92 51.95 21.71
C LYS A 159 32.40 52.18 21.40
#